data_ff24eae302f88aeb946c7060df884902
#
_entry.id   ff24eae302f88aeb946c7060df884902
#
_cell.length_a   1.000
_cell.length_b   1.000
_cell.length_c   1.000
_cell.angle_alpha   90.00
_cell.angle_beta   90.00
_cell.angle_gamma   90.00
#
_symmetry.space_group_name_H-M   'P 1'
#
loop_
_entity.id
_entity.type
_entity.pdbx_description
1 polymer ?
#
loop_
_entity_poly.entity_id
_entity_poly.type
_entity_poly.pdbx_seq_one_letter_code
_entity_poly.pdbx_strand_id
1 'polypeptide(L)'
;MIQIQSLSHRYPKAETAALDNVSFDIADGECLGLLGHNGAGKTTLMSLLAGLQEVRQGEILFDGKPLRLLSRSERQKIGLVPQDFAFYPQLSVWDNLLFFASLYKVRDKGRLNALLEQTDLTAHKNKAAKHLSGGLKRRLNFAIGLINTPQLVFLDEITVGIDPQSRRFILDSVADLTRQGVTVVYTSHYLSEIEQLCGKIALLQHGKLVYHGGLDELLSTQTGVVRFTVEPPLPPQTLAALGAKQVDSRGMMETAHDAAAVYTALQQSGAQIRYFQQGHGSLETFYLDFLRKDEPATDKQNPQ
;
A
#
# COMPACT_ATOMS: atom_id res chain seq x y z
N MET A 1 -6.31 -18.66 -2.82
CA MET A 1 -7.02 -17.53 -3.50
C MET A 1 -8.13 -17.00 -2.62
N ILE A 2 -8.27 -15.69 -2.53
CA ILE A 2 -9.33 -15.02 -1.76
C ILE A 2 -10.28 -14.39 -2.75
N GLN A 3 -11.59 -14.60 -2.56
CA GLN A 3 -12.63 -14.02 -3.40
C GLN A 3 -13.56 -13.18 -2.52
N ILE A 4 -13.79 -11.96 -2.92
CA ILE A 4 -14.71 -11.03 -2.30
C ILE A 4 -15.90 -10.87 -3.25
N GLN A 5 -17.11 -11.15 -2.76
CA GLN A 5 -18.31 -11.18 -3.60
C GLN A 5 -19.39 -10.29 -3.00
N SER A 6 -19.71 -9.21 -3.71
CA SER A 6 -20.79 -8.26 -3.39
C SER A 6 -20.78 -7.80 -1.91
N LEU A 7 -19.55 -7.58 -1.38
CA LEU A 7 -19.35 -7.25 0.01
C LEU A 7 -19.86 -5.84 0.31
N SER A 8 -20.80 -5.75 1.25
CA SER A 8 -21.30 -4.47 1.76
C SER A 8 -21.25 -4.45 3.28
N HIS A 9 -20.89 -3.29 3.82
CA HIS A 9 -20.84 -3.11 5.27
C HIS A 9 -21.27 -1.70 5.67
N ARG A 10 -22.16 -1.62 6.67
CA ARG A 10 -22.58 -0.37 7.27
C ARG A 10 -22.45 -0.46 8.79
N TYR A 11 -21.78 0.53 9.38
CA TYR A 11 -21.70 0.62 10.84
C TYR A 11 -23.06 1.03 11.44
N PRO A 12 -23.35 0.59 12.66
CA PRO A 12 -24.55 1.04 13.37
C PRO A 12 -24.60 2.57 13.44
N LYS A 13 -25.76 3.15 13.10
CA LYS A 13 -26.00 4.61 13.08
C LYS A 13 -25.26 5.41 12.01
N ALA A 14 -24.50 4.78 11.12
CA ALA A 14 -23.90 5.47 9.98
C ALA A 14 -24.97 5.71 8.89
N GLU A 15 -24.96 6.90 8.31
CA GLU A 15 -25.87 7.26 7.20
C GLU A 15 -25.42 6.57 5.89
N THR A 16 -24.11 6.46 5.69
CA THR A 16 -23.50 5.86 4.49
C THR A 16 -22.89 4.50 4.79
N ALA A 17 -22.86 3.63 3.78
CA ALA A 17 -22.13 2.37 3.86
C ALA A 17 -20.62 2.62 3.84
N ALA A 18 -19.87 1.92 4.69
CA ALA A 18 -18.41 1.93 4.67
C ALA A 18 -17.85 1.09 3.49
N LEU A 19 -18.61 0.08 3.06
CA LEU A 19 -18.39 -0.68 1.82
C LEU A 19 -19.73 -0.89 1.13
N ASP A 20 -19.76 -0.77 -0.19
CA ASP A 20 -20.93 -0.87 -1.03
C ASP A 20 -20.65 -1.73 -2.27
N ASN A 21 -21.13 -2.97 -2.25
CA ASN A 21 -21.06 -3.95 -3.33
C ASN A 21 -19.64 -4.18 -3.90
N VAL A 22 -18.65 -4.36 -3.02
CA VAL A 22 -17.25 -4.58 -3.39
C VAL A 22 -17.05 -6.03 -3.81
N SER A 23 -16.46 -6.26 -5.01
CA SER A 23 -16.15 -7.60 -5.53
C SER A 23 -14.81 -7.57 -6.24
N PHE A 24 -13.88 -8.45 -5.83
CA PHE A 24 -12.59 -8.70 -6.49
C PHE A 24 -11.91 -9.92 -5.90
N ASP A 25 -10.83 -10.36 -6.55
CA ASP A 25 -10.07 -11.54 -6.14
C ASP A 25 -8.64 -11.16 -5.78
N ILE A 26 -8.03 -11.92 -4.85
CA ILE A 26 -6.62 -11.83 -4.50
C ILE A 26 -5.99 -13.19 -4.77
N ALA A 27 -4.98 -13.24 -5.63
CA ALA A 27 -4.29 -14.48 -5.95
C ALA A 27 -3.32 -14.89 -4.83
N ASP A 28 -2.99 -16.19 -4.77
CA ASP A 28 -2.02 -16.66 -3.80
C ASP A 28 -0.62 -16.15 -4.14
N GLY A 29 0.13 -15.74 -3.11
CA GLY A 29 1.50 -15.27 -3.24
C GLY A 29 1.65 -13.87 -3.87
N GLU A 30 0.55 -13.14 -4.13
CA GLU A 30 0.64 -11.77 -4.62
C GLU A 30 0.72 -10.74 -3.47
N CYS A 31 1.33 -9.59 -3.76
CA CYS A 31 1.21 -8.40 -2.95
C CYS A 31 0.20 -7.46 -3.59
N LEU A 32 -0.96 -7.29 -2.94
CA LEU A 32 -2.03 -6.39 -3.37
C LEU A 32 -1.92 -5.07 -2.61
N GLY A 33 -1.77 -3.96 -3.32
CA GLY A 33 -1.87 -2.61 -2.78
C GLY A 33 -3.33 -2.18 -2.62
N LEU A 34 -3.78 -1.92 -1.41
CA LEU A 34 -5.12 -1.41 -1.16
C LEU A 34 -5.09 0.10 -0.97
N LEU A 35 -5.61 0.83 -1.94
CA LEU A 35 -5.57 2.28 -2.04
C LEU A 35 -6.94 2.92 -1.78
N GLY A 36 -6.92 4.20 -1.45
CA GLY A 36 -8.10 5.03 -1.24
C GLY A 36 -7.82 6.14 -0.23
N HIS A 37 -8.61 7.22 -0.28
CA HIS A 37 -8.51 8.31 0.71
C HIS A 37 -8.92 7.86 2.12
N ASN A 38 -8.71 8.71 3.12
CA ASN A 38 -9.18 8.43 4.48
C ASN A 38 -10.71 8.31 4.48
N GLY A 39 -11.22 7.23 5.09
CA GLY A 39 -12.67 6.93 5.06
C GLY A 39 -13.14 6.20 3.80
N ALA A 40 -12.28 5.84 2.85
CA ALA A 40 -12.68 5.09 1.64
C ALA A 40 -13.14 3.64 1.93
N GLY A 41 -12.94 3.12 3.15
CA GLY A 41 -13.35 1.77 3.54
C GLY A 41 -12.19 0.76 3.68
N LYS A 42 -10.92 1.16 3.49
CA LYS A 42 -9.75 0.26 3.56
C LYS A 42 -9.68 -0.55 4.85
N THR A 43 -9.65 0.12 6.01
CA THR A 43 -9.58 -0.55 7.32
C THR A 43 -10.81 -1.41 7.59
N THR A 44 -11.99 -1.01 7.13
CA THR A 44 -13.21 -1.82 7.22
C THR A 44 -13.07 -3.09 6.39
N LEU A 45 -12.61 -2.99 5.14
CA LEU A 45 -12.37 -4.15 4.29
C LEU A 45 -11.35 -5.11 4.91
N MET A 46 -10.21 -4.59 5.37
CA MET A 46 -9.18 -5.40 6.03
C MET A 46 -9.71 -6.09 7.29
N SER A 47 -10.51 -5.39 8.10
CA SER A 47 -11.11 -5.96 9.32
C SER A 47 -12.09 -7.11 9.01
N LEU A 48 -12.87 -6.98 7.93
CA LEU A 48 -13.77 -8.04 7.46
C LEU A 48 -12.98 -9.23 6.90
N LEU A 49 -11.96 -8.99 6.08
CA LEU A 49 -11.09 -10.02 5.51
C LEU A 49 -10.28 -10.76 6.58
N ALA A 50 -9.81 -10.06 7.62
CA ALA A 50 -9.13 -10.65 8.76
C ALA A 50 -10.08 -11.38 9.73
N GLY A 51 -11.40 -11.29 9.50
CA GLY A 51 -12.41 -11.92 10.37
C GLY A 51 -12.56 -11.25 11.73
N LEU A 52 -12.14 -9.98 11.88
CA LEU A 52 -12.34 -9.18 13.09
C LEU A 52 -13.76 -8.63 13.18
N GLN A 53 -14.43 -8.54 12.03
CA GLN A 53 -15.83 -8.11 11.94
C GLN A 53 -16.64 -9.17 11.18
N GLU A 54 -17.91 -9.26 11.51
CA GLU A 54 -18.84 -10.19 10.87
C GLU A 54 -19.26 -9.69 9.49
N VAL A 55 -19.17 -10.56 8.49
CA VAL A 55 -19.71 -10.32 7.14
C VAL A 55 -21.23 -10.54 7.19
N ARG A 56 -22.00 -9.46 7.06
CA ARG A 56 -23.46 -9.50 7.11
C ARG A 56 -24.09 -9.47 5.72
N GLN A 57 -23.40 -8.94 4.74
CA GLN A 57 -23.89 -8.80 3.38
C GLN A 57 -22.75 -9.06 2.38
N GLY A 58 -22.99 -9.94 1.41
CA GLY A 58 -21.98 -10.47 0.53
C GLY A 58 -21.26 -11.69 1.13
N GLU A 59 -20.16 -12.10 0.52
CA GLU A 59 -19.38 -13.24 0.95
C GLU A 59 -17.87 -13.03 0.74
N ILE A 60 -17.07 -13.61 1.63
CA ILE A 60 -15.61 -13.72 1.50
C ILE A 60 -15.26 -15.19 1.52
N LEU A 61 -14.57 -15.65 0.47
CA LEU A 61 -14.14 -17.03 0.32
C LEU A 61 -12.62 -17.13 0.39
N PHE A 62 -12.11 -18.10 1.15
CA PHE A 62 -10.72 -18.53 1.18
C PHE A 62 -10.64 -19.91 0.55
N ASP A 63 -9.97 -20.04 -0.59
CA ASP A 63 -9.90 -21.28 -1.37
C ASP A 63 -11.29 -21.91 -1.61
N GLY A 64 -12.26 -21.06 -1.96
CA GLY A 64 -13.65 -21.47 -2.18
C GLY A 64 -14.47 -21.75 -0.93
N LYS A 65 -13.87 -21.63 0.29
CA LYS A 65 -14.55 -21.86 1.56
C LYS A 65 -14.93 -20.54 2.21
N PRO A 66 -16.21 -20.32 2.60
CA PRO A 66 -16.64 -19.12 3.28
C PRO A 66 -15.85 -18.81 4.55
N LEU A 67 -15.43 -17.56 4.74
CA LEU A 67 -14.67 -17.09 5.92
C LEU A 67 -15.34 -17.51 7.25
N ARG A 68 -16.68 -17.43 7.32
CA ARG A 68 -17.45 -17.82 8.52
C ARG A 68 -17.30 -19.31 8.88
N LEU A 69 -17.01 -20.17 7.88
CA LEU A 69 -16.88 -21.61 8.05
C LEU A 69 -15.43 -22.06 8.23
N LEU A 70 -14.47 -21.16 8.20
CA LEU A 70 -13.07 -21.49 8.47
C LEU A 70 -12.92 -22.03 9.90
N SER A 71 -12.24 -23.15 10.02
CA SER A 71 -11.82 -23.72 11.29
C SER A 71 -10.80 -22.79 11.99
N ARG A 72 -10.55 -23.03 13.28
CA ARG A 72 -9.54 -22.26 14.02
C ARG A 72 -8.14 -22.37 13.38
N SER A 73 -7.76 -23.55 12.90
CA SER A 73 -6.47 -23.77 12.24
C SER A 73 -6.32 -23.04 10.91
N GLU A 74 -7.42 -22.95 10.14
CA GLU A 74 -7.43 -22.17 8.89
C GLU A 74 -7.36 -20.67 9.17
N ARG A 75 -8.07 -20.17 10.17
CA ARG A 75 -7.98 -18.75 10.61
C ARG A 75 -6.59 -18.38 11.13
N GLN A 76 -5.84 -19.33 11.70
CA GLN A 76 -4.46 -19.11 12.12
C GLN A 76 -3.49 -18.88 10.95
N LYS A 77 -3.89 -19.20 9.72
CA LYS A 77 -3.11 -18.90 8.51
C LYS A 77 -3.23 -17.43 8.07
N ILE A 78 -4.05 -16.64 8.75
CA ILE A 78 -4.26 -15.22 8.50
C ILE A 78 -3.52 -14.44 9.58
N GLY A 79 -2.62 -13.56 9.16
CA GLY A 79 -1.91 -12.59 10.00
C GLY A 79 -2.46 -11.18 9.81
N LEU A 80 -2.38 -10.37 10.85
CA LEU A 80 -2.70 -8.95 10.79
C LEU A 80 -1.66 -8.16 11.57
N VAL A 81 -1.12 -7.13 10.94
CA VAL A 81 -0.27 -6.12 11.56
C VAL A 81 -1.00 -4.78 11.45
N PRO A 82 -1.64 -4.33 12.52
CA PRO A 82 -2.39 -3.08 12.50
C PRO A 82 -1.47 -1.86 12.54
N GLN A 83 -2.02 -0.70 12.18
CA GLN A 83 -1.36 0.60 12.26
C GLN A 83 -0.91 0.91 13.69
N ASP A 84 -1.79 0.71 14.66
CA ASP A 84 -1.47 0.88 16.08
C ASP A 84 -0.66 -0.30 16.61
N PHE A 85 0.17 -0.03 17.64
CA PHE A 85 0.97 -1.08 18.26
C PHE A 85 0.10 -2.01 19.10
N ALA A 86 0.01 -3.28 18.69
CA ALA A 86 -0.81 -4.31 19.32
C ALA A 86 -0.01 -5.19 20.30
N PHE A 87 0.93 -4.61 21.04
CA PHE A 87 1.75 -5.32 22.03
C PHE A 87 1.64 -4.68 23.42
N TYR A 88 2.11 -5.39 24.45
CA TYR A 88 2.13 -4.91 25.81
C TYR A 88 3.42 -4.12 26.10
N PRO A 89 3.35 -2.79 26.30
CA PRO A 89 4.54 -1.94 26.44
C PRO A 89 5.44 -2.28 27.64
N GLN A 90 4.86 -2.83 28.71
CA GLN A 90 5.56 -3.16 29.94
C GLN A 90 6.32 -4.49 29.85
N LEU A 91 5.91 -5.38 28.94
CA LEU A 91 6.58 -6.66 28.72
C LEU A 91 7.84 -6.49 27.87
N SER A 92 8.80 -7.39 28.03
CA SER A 92 9.96 -7.46 27.14
C SER A 92 9.52 -7.86 25.72
N VAL A 93 10.41 -7.65 24.73
CA VAL A 93 10.20 -8.16 23.37
C VAL A 93 9.89 -9.66 23.40
N TRP A 94 10.68 -10.43 24.16
CA TRP A 94 10.51 -11.88 24.28
C TRP A 94 9.19 -12.26 24.93
N ASP A 95 8.81 -11.60 26.02
CA ASP A 95 7.56 -11.91 26.73
C ASP A 95 6.33 -11.56 25.87
N ASN A 96 6.40 -10.50 25.06
CA ASN A 96 5.39 -10.21 24.06
C ASN A 96 5.26 -11.35 23.04
N LEU A 97 6.37 -11.81 22.46
CA LEU A 97 6.33 -12.94 21.52
C LEU A 97 5.79 -14.21 22.17
N LEU A 98 6.19 -14.54 23.39
CA LEU A 98 5.66 -15.70 24.14
C LEU A 98 4.16 -15.57 24.39
N PHE A 99 3.70 -14.39 24.80
CA PHE A 99 2.29 -14.13 25.06
C PHE A 99 1.45 -14.39 23.81
N PHE A 100 1.79 -13.75 22.68
CA PHE A 100 1.04 -13.91 21.43
C PHE A 100 1.18 -15.34 20.87
N ALA A 101 2.35 -15.96 20.97
CA ALA A 101 2.55 -17.35 20.57
C ALA A 101 1.63 -18.31 21.35
N SER A 102 1.40 -18.04 22.64
CA SER A 102 0.49 -18.83 23.47
C SER A 102 -0.96 -18.79 22.96
N LEU A 103 -1.42 -17.62 22.46
CA LEU A 103 -2.76 -17.47 21.89
C LEU A 103 -2.94 -18.28 20.60
N TYR A 104 -1.89 -18.39 19.80
CA TYR A 104 -1.85 -19.22 18.59
C TYR A 104 -1.48 -20.69 18.87
N LYS A 105 -1.19 -21.05 20.14
CA LYS A 105 -0.69 -22.37 20.55
C LYS A 105 0.66 -22.73 19.92
N VAL A 106 1.45 -21.76 19.49
CA VAL A 106 2.82 -21.95 19.02
C VAL A 106 3.73 -22.14 20.22
N ARG A 107 4.31 -23.35 20.36
CA ARG A 107 5.18 -23.72 21.47
C ARG A 107 6.67 -23.77 21.09
N ASP A 108 6.95 -23.68 19.82
CA ASP A 108 8.32 -23.75 19.27
C ASP A 108 9.08 -22.44 19.55
N LYS A 109 9.97 -22.51 20.57
CA LYS A 109 10.87 -21.40 20.90
C LYS A 109 11.93 -21.15 19.83
N GLY A 110 12.30 -22.17 19.05
CA GLY A 110 13.20 -22.02 17.90
C GLY A 110 12.59 -21.11 16.86
N ARG A 111 11.31 -21.29 16.55
CA ARG A 111 10.55 -20.42 15.67
C ARG A 111 10.56 -18.96 16.15
N LEU A 112 10.35 -18.72 17.45
CA LEU A 112 10.36 -17.37 18.03
C LEU A 112 11.74 -16.72 17.99
N ASN A 113 12.83 -17.50 18.19
CA ASN A 113 14.17 -16.98 18.01
C ASN A 113 14.47 -16.64 16.56
N ALA A 114 14.11 -17.50 15.61
CA ALA A 114 14.23 -17.19 14.18
C ALA A 114 13.46 -15.90 13.80
N LEU A 115 12.29 -15.67 14.40
CA LEU A 115 11.52 -14.46 14.19
C LEU A 115 12.23 -13.21 14.73
N LEU A 116 12.90 -13.31 15.89
CA LEU A 116 13.74 -12.24 16.43
C LEU A 116 14.91 -11.90 15.49
N GLU A 117 15.53 -12.91 14.89
CA GLU A 117 16.61 -12.74 13.90
C GLU A 117 16.07 -12.08 12.62
N GLN A 118 14.99 -12.60 12.06
CA GLN A 118 14.34 -12.07 10.86
C GLN A 118 13.89 -10.61 11.00
N THR A 119 13.52 -10.18 12.22
CA THR A 119 13.06 -8.82 12.50
C THR A 119 14.14 -7.93 13.14
N ASP A 120 15.39 -8.44 13.24
CA ASP A 120 16.54 -7.73 13.83
C ASP A 120 16.21 -7.21 15.25
N LEU A 121 15.60 -8.07 16.06
CA LEU A 121 15.21 -7.78 17.45
C LEU A 121 16.02 -8.57 18.47
N THR A 122 16.96 -9.42 18.05
CA THR A 122 17.72 -10.33 18.94
C THR A 122 18.46 -9.57 20.04
N ALA A 123 19.13 -8.46 19.70
CA ALA A 123 19.83 -7.61 20.66
C ALA A 123 18.90 -6.92 21.68
N HIS A 124 17.61 -6.84 21.36
CA HIS A 124 16.60 -6.18 22.19
C HIS A 124 15.66 -7.16 22.90
N LYS A 125 15.92 -8.46 22.80
CA LYS A 125 15.07 -9.55 23.29
C LYS A 125 14.52 -9.33 24.71
N ASN A 126 15.38 -8.91 25.63
CA ASN A 126 15.03 -8.74 27.05
C ASN A 126 14.62 -7.30 27.42
N LYS A 127 14.60 -6.37 26.44
CA LYS A 127 14.25 -4.97 26.67
C LYS A 127 12.73 -4.81 26.69
N ALA A 128 12.20 -4.05 27.67
CA ALA A 128 10.77 -3.74 27.70
C ALA A 128 10.37 -2.92 26.46
N ALA A 129 9.24 -3.30 25.83
CA ALA A 129 8.80 -2.73 24.55
C ALA A 129 8.59 -1.22 24.60
N LYS A 130 8.21 -0.65 25.76
CA LYS A 130 8.08 0.82 25.95
C LYS A 130 9.39 1.58 25.70
N HIS A 131 10.54 0.95 25.92
CA HIS A 131 11.87 1.55 25.76
C HIS A 131 12.48 1.35 24.36
N LEU A 132 11.77 0.73 23.44
CA LEU A 132 12.18 0.60 22.05
C LEU A 132 11.99 1.92 21.29
N SER A 133 12.81 2.16 20.26
CA SER A 133 12.56 3.23 19.27
C SER A 133 11.27 2.93 18.48
N GLY A 134 10.73 3.93 17.77
CA GLY A 134 9.55 3.76 16.91
C GLY A 134 9.72 2.64 15.89
N GLY A 135 10.87 2.59 15.22
CA GLY A 135 11.19 1.55 14.26
C GLY A 135 11.27 0.15 14.88
N LEU A 136 11.92 0.00 16.05
CA LEU A 136 11.98 -1.28 16.76
C LEU A 136 10.60 -1.73 17.28
N LYS A 137 9.75 -0.78 17.71
CA LYS A 137 8.36 -1.06 18.05
C LYS A 137 7.58 -1.59 16.84
N ARG A 138 7.81 -1.01 15.67
CA ARG A 138 7.18 -1.45 14.42
C ARG A 138 7.65 -2.85 14.02
N ARG A 139 8.94 -3.15 14.16
CA ARG A 139 9.48 -4.50 13.93
C ARG A 139 8.88 -5.53 14.90
N LEU A 140 8.67 -5.17 16.17
CA LEU A 140 8.00 -6.05 17.14
C LEU A 140 6.53 -6.30 16.73
N ASN A 141 5.80 -5.25 16.32
CA ASN A 141 4.43 -5.38 15.85
C ASN A 141 4.34 -6.30 14.62
N PHE A 142 5.28 -6.14 13.68
CA PHE A 142 5.41 -6.97 12.49
C PHE A 142 5.74 -8.43 12.85
N ALA A 143 6.70 -8.65 13.75
CA ALA A 143 7.03 -9.99 14.24
C ALA A 143 5.82 -10.71 14.86
N ILE A 144 5.02 -10.01 15.67
CA ILE A 144 3.80 -10.55 16.27
C ILE A 144 2.82 -11.04 15.20
N GLY A 145 2.60 -10.27 14.13
CA GLY A 145 1.72 -10.66 13.04
C GLY A 145 2.19 -11.90 12.25
N LEU A 146 3.47 -12.28 12.40
CA LEU A 146 4.07 -13.42 11.69
C LEU A 146 4.27 -14.68 12.58
N ILE A 147 3.91 -14.64 13.86
CA ILE A 147 4.14 -15.74 14.81
C ILE A 147 3.57 -17.07 14.31
N ASN A 148 2.37 -17.04 13.77
CA ASN A 148 1.59 -18.21 13.31
C ASN A 148 1.97 -18.69 11.90
N THR A 149 3.02 -18.16 11.30
CA THR A 149 3.45 -18.47 9.91
C THR A 149 2.29 -18.33 8.92
N PRO A 150 1.75 -17.12 8.78
CA PRO A 150 0.57 -16.89 7.96
C PRO A 150 0.83 -17.18 6.48
N GLN A 151 -0.20 -17.63 5.78
CA GLN A 151 -0.23 -17.73 4.31
C GLN A 151 -0.78 -16.44 3.68
N LEU A 152 -1.51 -15.66 4.47
CA LEU A 152 -2.04 -14.34 4.14
C LEU A 152 -1.74 -13.39 5.27
N VAL A 153 -1.20 -12.21 4.96
CA VAL A 153 -0.97 -11.16 5.96
C VAL A 153 -1.54 -9.82 5.49
N PHE A 154 -2.27 -9.18 6.39
CA PHE A 154 -2.75 -7.81 6.25
C PHE A 154 -1.80 -6.87 6.95
N LEU A 155 -1.31 -5.86 6.25
CA LEU A 155 -0.34 -4.88 6.75
C LEU A 155 -0.96 -3.48 6.61
N ASP A 156 -1.44 -2.92 7.73
CA ASP A 156 -2.16 -1.65 7.72
C ASP A 156 -1.22 -0.51 8.13
N GLU A 157 -0.79 0.29 7.14
CA GLU A 157 0.01 1.51 7.30
C GLU A 157 1.25 1.34 8.20
N ILE A 158 1.91 0.20 8.07
CA ILE A 158 2.97 -0.24 8.98
C ILE A 158 4.27 0.57 8.91
N THR A 159 4.39 1.52 8.00
CA THR A 159 5.57 2.39 7.82
C THR A 159 5.36 3.81 8.32
N VAL A 160 4.16 4.13 8.80
CA VAL A 160 3.84 5.47 9.31
C VAL A 160 4.60 5.78 10.59
N GLY A 161 5.25 6.96 10.61
CA GLY A 161 5.90 7.50 11.81
C GLY A 161 7.23 6.83 12.21
N ILE A 162 7.86 6.09 11.32
CA ILE A 162 9.20 5.49 11.55
C ILE A 162 10.28 6.16 10.68
N ASP A 163 11.53 6.00 11.10
CA ASP A 163 12.69 6.53 10.40
C ASP A 163 12.93 5.82 9.06
N PRO A 164 13.68 6.43 8.10
CA PRO A 164 13.89 5.86 6.77
C PRO A 164 14.58 4.49 6.78
N GLN A 165 15.49 4.23 7.72
CA GLN A 165 16.19 2.95 7.82
C GLN A 165 15.23 1.84 8.27
N SER A 166 14.42 2.12 9.28
CA SER A 166 13.38 1.19 9.77
C SER A 166 12.33 0.92 8.68
N ARG A 167 11.94 1.97 7.94
CA ARG A 167 11.01 1.86 6.82
C ARG A 167 11.55 0.91 5.75
N ARG A 168 12.79 1.13 5.30
CA ARG A 168 13.43 0.26 4.31
C ARG A 168 13.46 -1.19 4.78
N PHE A 169 13.84 -1.43 6.03
CA PHE A 169 13.85 -2.77 6.61
C PHE A 169 12.48 -3.46 6.52
N ILE A 170 11.40 -2.75 6.86
CA ILE A 170 10.04 -3.28 6.77
C ILE A 170 9.67 -3.60 5.31
N LEU A 171 9.96 -2.71 4.36
CA LEU A 171 9.66 -2.92 2.95
C LEU A 171 10.40 -4.14 2.39
N ASP A 172 11.69 -4.27 2.70
CA ASP A 172 12.50 -5.42 2.31
C ASP A 172 11.93 -6.72 2.91
N SER A 173 11.49 -6.69 4.18
CA SER A 173 10.86 -7.83 4.85
C SER A 173 9.52 -8.22 4.21
N VAL A 174 8.71 -7.26 3.77
CA VAL A 174 7.44 -7.51 3.06
C VAL A 174 7.71 -8.14 1.69
N ALA A 175 8.70 -7.62 0.96
CA ALA A 175 9.11 -8.21 -0.33
C ALA A 175 9.61 -9.66 -0.16
N ASP A 176 10.32 -9.96 0.94
CA ASP A 176 10.76 -11.31 1.27
C ASP A 176 9.58 -12.26 1.55
N LEU A 177 8.56 -11.81 2.28
CA LEU A 177 7.35 -12.60 2.51
C LEU A 177 6.67 -12.98 1.19
N THR A 178 6.51 -12.02 0.28
CA THR A 178 5.89 -12.27 -1.03
C THR A 178 6.73 -13.24 -1.85
N ARG A 179 8.06 -13.11 -1.85
CA ARG A 179 8.97 -14.06 -2.52
C ARG A 179 8.89 -15.48 -1.94
N GLN A 180 8.54 -15.61 -0.67
CA GLN A 180 8.31 -16.89 -0.01
C GLN A 180 6.89 -17.45 -0.28
N GLY A 181 6.08 -16.78 -1.09
CA GLY A 181 4.73 -17.21 -1.46
C GLY A 181 3.64 -16.80 -0.47
N VAL A 182 3.94 -15.91 0.49
CA VAL A 182 2.92 -15.35 1.38
C VAL A 182 2.12 -14.30 0.60
N THR A 183 0.80 -14.40 0.65
CA THR A 183 -0.10 -13.38 0.10
C THR A 183 -0.10 -12.17 1.03
N VAL A 184 0.08 -10.98 0.49
CA VAL A 184 0.14 -9.73 1.26
C VAL A 184 -0.93 -8.76 0.78
N VAL A 185 -1.71 -8.21 1.70
CA VAL A 185 -2.55 -7.02 1.45
C VAL A 185 -1.93 -5.85 2.19
N TYR A 186 -1.45 -4.88 1.43
CA TYR A 186 -0.64 -3.78 1.93
C TYR A 186 -1.36 -2.44 1.76
N THR A 187 -1.51 -1.68 2.84
CA THR A 187 -1.96 -0.29 2.79
C THR A 187 -0.82 0.66 3.15
N SER A 188 -0.75 1.77 2.46
CA SER A 188 0.19 2.85 2.77
C SER A 188 -0.35 4.20 2.30
N HIS A 189 0.05 5.27 2.99
CA HIS A 189 -0.10 6.64 2.51
C HIS A 189 1.00 7.04 1.52
N TYR A 190 2.06 6.24 1.43
CA TYR A 190 3.18 6.48 0.52
C TYR A 190 3.00 5.63 -0.74
N LEU A 191 2.53 6.24 -1.81
CA LEU A 191 2.24 5.53 -3.07
C LEU A 191 3.48 4.87 -3.67
N SER A 192 4.67 5.45 -3.43
CA SER A 192 5.95 4.85 -3.82
C SER A 192 6.23 3.48 -3.17
N GLU A 193 5.68 3.20 -1.99
CA GLU A 193 5.79 1.87 -1.37
C GLU A 193 4.93 0.84 -2.09
N ILE A 194 3.72 1.26 -2.51
CA ILE A 194 2.84 0.42 -3.32
C ILE A 194 3.49 0.09 -4.66
N GLU A 195 4.08 1.09 -5.34
CA GLU A 195 4.82 0.88 -6.59
C GLU A 195 6.00 -0.08 -6.42
N GLN A 196 6.68 -0.03 -5.28
CA GLN A 196 7.83 -0.88 -5.01
C GLN A 196 7.44 -2.34 -4.71
N LEU A 197 6.33 -2.56 -4.00
CA LEU A 197 5.98 -3.85 -3.41
C LEU A 197 4.89 -4.60 -4.19
N CYS A 198 3.94 -3.88 -4.78
CA CYS A 198 2.69 -4.45 -5.24
C CYS A 198 2.63 -4.53 -6.76
N GLY A 199 2.38 -5.72 -7.30
CA GLY A 199 2.13 -5.91 -8.74
C GLY A 199 0.68 -5.61 -9.14
N LYS A 200 -0.24 -5.64 -8.17
CA LYS A 200 -1.66 -5.32 -8.36
C LYS A 200 -2.16 -4.34 -7.32
N ILE A 201 -3.20 -3.61 -7.67
CA ILE A 201 -3.86 -2.68 -6.78
C ILE A 201 -5.38 -2.85 -6.79
N ALA A 202 -5.99 -2.55 -5.65
CA ALA A 202 -7.43 -2.33 -5.50
C ALA A 202 -7.65 -0.91 -4.98
N LEU A 203 -8.36 -0.08 -5.73
CA LEU A 203 -8.65 1.31 -5.38
C LEU A 203 -10.07 1.42 -4.89
N LEU A 204 -10.22 1.84 -3.63
CA LEU A 204 -11.51 2.11 -3.01
C LEU A 204 -11.79 3.62 -2.97
N GLN A 205 -13.05 3.97 -3.26
CA GLN A 205 -13.55 5.33 -3.17
C GLN A 205 -14.99 5.30 -2.65
N HIS A 206 -15.26 6.06 -1.58
CA HIS A 206 -16.60 6.10 -0.96
C HIS A 206 -17.22 4.72 -0.73
N GLY A 207 -16.40 3.75 -0.29
CA GLY A 207 -16.84 2.39 -0.03
C GLY A 207 -16.99 1.51 -1.28
N LYS A 208 -16.71 2.01 -2.48
CA LYS A 208 -16.82 1.26 -3.75
C LYS A 208 -15.46 0.93 -4.31
N LEU A 209 -15.37 -0.21 -4.99
CA LEU A 209 -14.19 -0.56 -5.78
C LEU A 209 -14.27 0.17 -7.13
N VAL A 210 -13.29 1.02 -7.40
CA VAL A 210 -13.24 1.82 -8.64
C VAL A 210 -12.17 1.33 -9.62
N TYR A 211 -11.18 0.60 -9.12
CA TYR A 211 -10.20 -0.11 -9.93
C TYR A 211 -9.70 -1.36 -9.21
N HIS A 212 -9.49 -2.43 -9.97
CA HIS A 212 -8.76 -3.63 -9.55
C HIS A 212 -8.02 -4.18 -10.76
N GLY A 213 -6.70 -4.30 -10.68
CA GLY A 213 -5.89 -4.78 -11.79
C GLY A 213 -4.39 -4.61 -11.57
N GLY A 214 -3.63 -4.90 -12.62
CA GLY A 214 -2.17 -4.74 -12.64
C GLY A 214 -1.75 -3.29 -12.47
N LEU A 215 -0.71 -3.05 -11.68
CA LEU A 215 -0.14 -1.72 -11.51
C LEU A 215 0.51 -1.23 -12.80
N ASP A 216 1.28 -2.09 -13.48
CA ASP A 216 1.92 -1.75 -14.76
C ASP A 216 0.89 -1.44 -15.84
N GLU A 217 -0.22 -2.18 -15.89
CA GLU A 217 -1.33 -1.93 -16.80
C GLU A 217 -1.93 -0.54 -16.55
N LEU A 218 -2.20 -0.21 -15.28
CA LEU A 218 -2.71 1.10 -14.91
C LEU A 218 -1.77 2.23 -15.31
N LEU A 219 -0.47 2.07 -15.01
CA LEU A 219 0.55 3.10 -15.31
C LEU A 219 0.81 3.23 -16.81
N SER A 220 0.64 2.16 -17.59
CA SER A 220 0.80 2.19 -19.05
C SER A 220 -0.34 2.90 -19.78
N THR A 221 -1.55 2.93 -19.18
CA THR A 221 -2.67 3.70 -19.75
C THR A 221 -2.48 5.21 -19.63
N GLN A 222 -1.57 5.65 -18.77
CA GLN A 222 -1.16 7.04 -18.74
C GLN A 222 -0.19 7.29 -19.90
N THR A 223 -0.59 8.12 -20.84
CA THR A 223 0.29 8.59 -21.94
C THR A 223 1.63 9.00 -21.35
N GLY A 224 2.69 8.34 -21.83
CA GLY A 224 4.03 8.51 -21.29
C GLY A 224 4.38 9.98 -21.17
N VAL A 225 4.49 10.47 -19.95
CA VAL A 225 4.88 11.85 -19.69
C VAL A 225 6.39 11.93 -19.76
N VAL A 226 6.89 12.82 -20.60
CA VAL A 226 8.31 13.13 -20.68
C VAL A 226 8.61 14.32 -19.81
N ARG A 227 9.52 14.17 -18.86
CA ARG A 227 10.05 15.25 -18.04
C ARG A 227 11.47 15.55 -18.44
N PHE A 228 11.79 16.83 -18.59
CA PHE A 228 13.13 17.26 -18.94
C PHE A 228 13.50 18.63 -18.39
N THR A 229 14.79 18.85 -18.21
CA THR A 229 15.38 20.18 -18.01
C THR A 229 16.54 20.36 -18.98
N VAL A 230 16.65 21.55 -19.53
CA VAL A 230 17.70 21.92 -20.49
C VAL A 230 18.30 23.27 -20.15
N GLU A 231 19.52 23.46 -20.60
CA GLU A 231 20.25 24.74 -20.42
C GLU A 231 20.97 25.10 -21.72
N PRO A 232 20.78 26.31 -22.30
CA PRO A 232 19.82 27.34 -21.84
C PRO A 232 18.35 26.89 -22.03
N PRO A 233 17.39 27.61 -21.40
CA PRO A 233 15.96 27.33 -21.58
C PRO A 233 15.55 27.39 -23.05
N LEU A 234 14.61 26.50 -23.46
CA LEU A 234 14.12 26.48 -24.81
C LEU A 234 13.29 27.72 -25.15
N PRO A 235 13.30 28.12 -26.44
CA PRO A 235 12.41 29.18 -26.92
C PRO A 235 10.94 28.83 -26.66
N PRO A 236 10.08 29.83 -26.36
CA PRO A 236 8.65 29.61 -26.12
C PRO A 236 7.95 28.90 -27.27
N GLN A 237 8.37 29.14 -28.50
CA GLN A 237 7.82 28.47 -29.70
C GLN A 237 8.10 26.96 -29.69
N THR A 238 9.31 26.55 -29.29
CA THR A 238 9.69 25.12 -29.19
C THR A 238 8.92 24.44 -28.06
N LEU A 239 8.78 25.10 -26.92
CA LEU A 239 7.99 24.59 -25.79
C LEU A 239 6.51 24.42 -26.19
N ALA A 240 5.94 25.39 -26.92
CA ALA A 240 4.58 25.29 -27.40
C ALA A 240 4.40 24.16 -28.44
N ALA A 241 5.36 23.96 -29.34
CA ALA A 241 5.34 22.88 -30.34
C ALA A 241 5.42 21.49 -29.64
N LEU A 242 6.13 21.39 -28.54
CA LEU A 242 6.21 20.16 -27.71
C LEU A 242 5.04 20.04 -26.72
N GLY A 243 4.13 21.00 -26.65
CA GLY A 243 3.08 21.02 -25.64
C GLY A 243 3.63 20.99 -24.22
N ALA A 244 4.87 21.45 -24.04
CA ALA A 244 5.57 21.35 -22.76
C ALA A 244 5.12 22.42 -21.79
N LYS A 245 4.86 22.03 -20.55
CA LYS A 245 4.47 22.92 -19.44
C LYS A 245 5.52 22.87 -18.34
N GLN A 246 5.80 24.00 -17.74
CA GLN A 246 6.67 24.04 -16.56
C GLN A 246 5.91 23.52 -15.34
N VAL A 247 6.52 22.55 -14.61
CA VAL A 247 5.88 21.88 -13.47
C VAL A 247 6.50 22.23 -12.13
N ASP A 248 7.69 22.84 -12.12
CA ASP A 248 8.31 23.31 -10.89
C ASP A 248 9.03 24.66 -11.05
N SER A 249 9.48 25.24 -9.93
CA SER A 249 10.25 26.49 -9.90
C SER A 249 11.71 26.35 -10.36
N ARG A 250 12.19 25.11 -10.59
CA ARG A 250 13.56 24.81 -11.04
C ARG A 250 13.66 24.66 -12.56
N GLY A 251 12.57 24.89 -13.28
CA GLY A 251 12.56 24.81 -14.74
C GLY A 251 12.32 23.39 -15.28
N MET A 252 11.79 22.48 -14.48
CA MET A 252 11.35 21.16 -14.95
C MET A 252 10.17 21.34 -15.92
N MET A 253 10.33 20.81 -17.11
CA MET A 253 9.30 20.80 -18.16
C MET A 253 8.66 19.43 -18.24
N GLU A 254 7.37 19.38 -18.55
CA GLU A 254 6.60 18.15 -18.72
C GLU A 254 5.77 18.21 -20.00
N THR A 255 5.77 17.12 -20.76
CA THR A 255 4.96 16.99 -21.98
C THR A 255 4.46 15.57 -22.15
N ALA A 256 3.30 15.41 -22.80
CA ALA A 256 2.73 14.11 -23.18
C ALA A 256 3.14 13.66 -24.61
N HIS A 257 4.06 14.39 -25.27
CA HIS A 257 4.57 13.98 -26.56
C HIS A 257 5.43 12.72 -26.49
N ASP A 258 5.55 12.04 -27.63
CA ASP A 258 6.43 10.88 -27.76
C ASP A 258 7.88 11.22 -27.36
N ALA A 259 8.47 10.37 -26.53
CA ALA A 259 9.79 10.61 -25.95
C ALA A 259 10.90 10.72 -26.99
N ALA A 260 10.84 9.92 -28.05
CA ALA A 260 11.82 9.97 -29.14
C ALA A 260 11.73 11.31 -29.90
N ALA A 261 10.51 11.78 -30.14
CA ALA A 261 10.27 13.08 -30.77
C ALA A 261 10.76 14.23 -29.86
N VAL A 262 10.46 14.17 -28.56
CA VAL A 262 10.94 15.18 -27.59
C VAL A 262 12.47 15.17 -27.52
N TYR A 263 13.10 14.01 -27.39
CA TYR A 263 14.56 13.88 -27.31
C TYR A 263 15.25 14.43 -28.57
N THR A 264 14.69 14.11 -29.73
CA THR A 264 15.18 14.64 -31.02
C THR A 264 15.07 16.15 -31.09
N ALA A 265 13.95 16.72 -30.71
CA ALA A 265 13.77 18.18 -30.70
C ALA A 265 14.72 18.89 -29.73
N LEU A 266 14.99 18.27 -28.52
CA LEU A 266 15.96 18.80 -27.59
C LEU A 266 17.37 18.78 -28.16
N GLN A 267 17.78 17.73 -28.82
CA GLN A 267 19.09 17.65 -29.48
C GLN A 267 19.23 18.69 -30.61
N GLN A 268 18.19 18.87 -31.40
CA GLN A 268 18.18 19.85 -32.49
C GLN A 268 18.22 21.31 -32.02
N SER A 269 17.72 21.56 -30.82
CA SER A 269 17.76 22.90 -30.22
C SER A 269 19.16 23.37 -29.81
N GLY A 270 20.11 22.45 -29.76
CA GLY A 270 21.48 22.73 -29.29
C GLY A 270 21.58 22.97 -27.77
N ALA A 271 20.50 22.86 -27.00
CA ALA A 271 20.49 23.00 -25.57
C ALA A 271 21.09 21.75 -24.90
N GLN A 272 21.81 21.94 -23.79
CA GLN A 272 22.33 20.84 -23.01
C GLN A 272 21.23 20.20 -22.18
N ILE A 273 20.95 18.93 -22.39
CA ILE A 273 19.99 18.17 -21.60
C ILE A 273 20.60 17.91 -20.22
N ARG A 274 20.02 18.49 -19.17
CA ARG A 274 20.43 18.28 -17.77
C ARG A 274 19.70 17.11 -17.15
N TYR A 275 18.45 16.91 -17.55
CA TYR A 275 17.61 15.84 -17.10
C TYR A 275 16.64 15.44 -18.23
N PHE A 276 16.46 14.16 -18.39
CA PHE A 276 15.47 13.59 -19.30
C PHE A 276 14.96 12.29 -18.71
N GLN A 277 13.68 12.23 -18.51
CA GLN A 277 13.01 11.03 -18.03
C GLN A 277 11.76 10.82 -18.89
N GLN A 278 11.73 9.65 -19.51
CA GLN A 278 10.50 9.09 -20.01
C GLN A 278 9.92 8.26 -18.88
N GLY A 279 8.79 8.66 -18.32
CA GLY A 279 8.12 7.91 -17.24
C GLY A 279 6.80 7.37 -17.75
N HIS A 280 6.48 6.17 -17.36
CA HIS A 280 5.08 5.84 -17.11
C HIS A 280 4.61 6.79 -16.00
N GLY A 281 3.36 7.25 -16.04
CA GLY A 281 2.84 8.09 -14.97
C GLY A 281 3.12 7.41 -13.60
N SER A 282 3.50 8.17 -12.59
CA SER A 282 3.62 7.58 -11.26
C SER A 282 2.21 7.30 -10.70
N LEU A 283 2.11 6.31 -9.83
CA LEU A 283 0.86 6.03 -9.12
C LEU A 283 0.35 7.30 -8.39
N GLU A 284 1.28 8.15 -7.93
CA GLU A 284 0.96 9.43 -7.31
C GLU A 284 0.27 10.39 -8.29
N THR A 285 0.80 10.52 -9.51
CA THR A 285 0.18 11.35 -10.56
C THR A 285 -1.22 10.81 -10.91
N PHE A 286 -1.33 9.49 -11.12
CA PHE A 286 -2.62 8.85 -11.36
C PHE A 286 -3.61 9.13 -10.23
N TYR A 287 -3.19 8.93 -8.99
CA TYR A 287 -4.04 9.07 -7.83
C TYR A 287 -4.51 10.51 -7.63
N LEU A 288 -3.63 11.49 -7.83
CA LEU A 288 -3.98 12.91 -7.77
C LEU A 288 -4.96 13.32 -8.88
N ASP A 289 -4.76 12.85 -10.10
CA ASP A 289 -5.68 13.11 -11.22
C ASP A 289 -7.04 12.43 -11.02
N PHE A 290 -7.02 11.25 -10.41
CA PHE A 290 -8.22 10.54 -10.05
C PHE A 290 -9.04 11.31 -9.00
N LEU A 291 -8.40 11.82 -7.94
CA LEU A 291 -9.05 12.62 -6.90
C LEU A 291 -9.63 13.94 -7.45
N ARG A 292 -8.91 14.61 -8.36
CA ARG A 292 -9.38 15.87 -8.99
C ARG A 292 -10.64 15.72 -9.83
N LYS A 293 -10.82 14.57 -10.47
CA LYS A 293 -12.02 14.28 -11.28
C LYS A 293 -13.27 14.09 -10.43
N ASP A 294 -13.09 13.86 -9.14
CA ASP A 294 -14.16 13.55 -8.19
C ASP A 294 -14.58 14.76 -7.33
N GLU A 295 -13.82 15.86 -7.35
CA GLU A 295 -14.27 17.10 -6.72
C GLU A 295 -15.47 17.61 -7.52
N PRO A 296 -16.68 17.71 -6.90
CA PRO A 296 -17.83 18.32 -7.56
C PRO A 296 -17.39 19.72 -7.98
N ALA A 297 -17.63 20.08 -9.25
CA ALA A 297 -17.35 21.40 -9.78
C ALA A 297 -17.99 22.45 -8.83
N THR A 298 -17.19 22.96 -7.90
CA THR A 298 -17.61 24.05 -7.02
C THR A 298 -17.90 25.24 -7.94
N ASP A 299 -19.17 25.58 -7.99
CA ASP A 299 -19.80 26.72 -8.65
C ASP A 299 -18.92 27.97 -8.47
N LYS A 300 -18.17 28.30 -9.53
CA LYS A 300 -17.59 29.64 -9.68
C LYS A 300 -18.69 30.61 -10.08
N GLN A 301 -19.51 31.01 -9.13
CA GLN A 301 -20.40 32.15 -9.18
C GLN A 301 -20.45 32.72 -7.75
N ASN A 302 -19.95 33.88 -7.43
CA ASN A 302 -20.25 35.22 -7.97
C ASN A 302 -19.27 36.26 -7.35
N PRO A 303 -18.69 37.19 -8.06
CA PRO A 303 -18.18 38.42 -7.50
C PRO A 303 -19.32 39.46 -7.44
N GLN A 304 -19.70 39.83 -6.25
CA GLN A 304 -20.35 41.14 -6.00
C GLN A 304 -19.55 41.92 -5.01
#